data_c7d0c5399dc5d22dfbf1bc195d7eea95
#
_entry.id   c7d0c5399dc5d22dfbf1bc195d7eea95
#
_cell.length_a   1.000
_cell.length_b   1.000
_cell.length_c   1.000
_cell.angle_alpha   90.00
_cell.angle_beta   90.00
_cell.angle_gamma   90.00
#
_symmetry.space_group_name_H-M   'P 1'
#
loop_
_entity.id
_entity.type
_entity.pdbx_description
1 polymer ?
#
loop_
_entity_poly.entity_id
_entity_poly.type
_entity_poly.pdbx_seq_one_letter_code
_entity_poly.pdbx_strand_id
1 'polypeptide(L)'
;MSYPESFRAMEKGFDLAQASAEADRCLLCHDPPCSKGCPAETDPGTFIRKLRLRNVTGAIRTVKSNNILGGACGVLCPTLRLCEKECSATGIGRPIEIGRIQRALIEHSWKIGFQALETPSPRTKKVAVVGSGPAGLSCAAELAKEGFQVTVFEEREEPGGMIRYGVPAYRFDRSFLKRELADLEYLGVRFTCGRRIEGARGAEKLLKDGFQAVFLAPGLWGSERMPGGKKLKGVYASVDFLAMLREERFDELAKEIEGKVVAVIGGGSVAMDCVESAVKLGARDAYLLYRRSFAQMPAEEDERLAALRLGVHFLLLNQPVQYAADGQGRLTGVKLVRNRLGEPDASGRRAPLEIKGSEWTLEAQAAVEAIGNRPDTVDWSGAVKVDRHGLIVADPMTGKTSAKAIFAGGDIARGPALVVEAVRDGKLAARAIREALG
;
A
#
# COMPACT_ATOMS: atom_id res chain seq x y z
N MET A 1 29.72 -2.39 -3.47
CA MET A 1 29.47 -0.94 -3.65
C MET A 1 28.41 -0.53 -2.67
N SER A 2 28.65 0.49 -1.86
CA SER A 2 27.61 1.02 -0.98
C SER A 2 26.52 1.62 -1.87
N TYR A 3 25.30 1.17 -1.70
CA TYR A 3 24.17 1.57 -2.50
C TYR A 3 23.93 3.10 -2.43
N PRO A 4 23.55 3.75 -3.54
CA PRO A 4 23.42 5.21 -3.59
C PRO A 4 22.49 5.74 -2.50
N GLU A 5 22.84 6.83 -1.86
CA GLU A 5 22.00 7.59 -0.93
C GLU A 5 20.58 7.84 -1.48
N SER A 6 20.45 7.94 -2.82
CA SER A 6 19.18 8.13 -3.55
C SER A 6 18.12 7.07 -3.30
N PHE A 7 18.47 5.85 -2.83
CA PHE A 7 17.53 4.81 -2.46
C PHE A 7 17.12 4.85 -0.98
N ARG A 8 17.89 5.55 -0.13
CA ARG A 8 17.66 5.60 1.31
C ARG A 8 16.99 6.90 1.77
N ALA A 9 17.02 7.93 0.95
CA ALA A 9 16.55 9.24 1.32
C ALA A 9 15.05 9.40 1.01
N MET A 10 14.19 9.13 1.99
CA MET A 10 12.82 9.62 1.97
C MET A 10 12.81 11.15 2.01
N GLU A 11 11.95 11.78 1.21
CA GLU A 11 11.79 13.25 1.20
C GLU A 11 11.58 13.78 2.62
N LYS A 12 12.26 14.88 2.95
CA LYS A 12 12.14 15.50 4.27
C LYS A 12 10.74 16.07 4.48
N GLY A 13 10.09 15.69 5.58
CA GLY A 13 8.79 16.21 6.00
C GLY A 13 8.87 17.64 6.55
N PHE A 14 7.72 18.22 6.87
CA PHE A 14 7.66 19.46 7.65
C PHE A 14 8.28 19.26 9.03
N ASP A 15 8.96 20.27 9.53
CA ASP A 15 9.17 20.42 10.97
C ASP A 15 7.90 20.95 11.65
N LEU A 16 7.93 21.03 12.99
CA LEU A 16 6.76 21.51 13.75
C LEU A 16 6.40 22.96 13.45
N ALA A 17 7.38 23.81 13.16
CA ALA A 17 7.15 25.23 12.84
C ALA A 17 6.46 25.36 11.47
N GLN A 18 6.93 24.63 10.47
CA GLN A 18 6.32 24.57 9.15
C GLN A 18 4.90 24.00 9.21
N ALA A 19 4.69 22.89 9.96
CA ALA A 19 3.38 22.31 10.16
C ALA A 19 2.42 23.27 10.88
N SER A 20 2.90 24.03 11.84
CA SER A 20 2.10 25.05 12.54
C SER A 20 1.73 26.21 11.61
N ALA A 21 2.67 26.69 10.82
CA ALA A 21 2.41 27.76 9.83
C ALA A 21 1.39 27.32 8.77
N GLU A 22 1.48 26.08 8.31
CA GLU A 22 0.49 25.52 7.39
C GLU A 22 -0.89 25.33 8.05
N ALA A 23 -0.93 24.92 9.34
CA ALA A 23 -2.17 24.81 10.10
C ALA A 23 -2.83 26.20 10.33
N ASP A 24 -2.08 27.27 10.41
CA ASP A 24 -2.62 28.64 10.58
C ASP A 24 -3.42 29.11 9.35
N ARG A 25 -3.23 28.49 8.18
CA ARG A 25 -4.05 28.73 6.97
C ARG A 25 -5.43 28.07 7.03
N CYS A 26 -5.67 27.14 7.97
CA CYS A 26 -6.92 26.37 8.06
C CYS A 26 -8.11 27.29 8.34
N LEU A 27 -9.22 27.09 7.62
CA LEU A 27 -10.45 27.87 7.77
C LEU A 27 -11.28 27.48 9.00
N LEU A 28 -10.89 26.47 9.77
CA LEU A 28 -11.59 25.98 10.97
C LEU A 28 -13.07 25.62 10.73
N CYS A 29 -13.39 24.97 9.62
CA CYS A 29 -14.75 24.55 9.27
C CYS A 29 -15.44 23.86 10.46
N HIS A 30 -16.75 24.23 10.72
CA HIS A 30 -17.52 23.65 11.83
C HIS A 30 -17.71 22.13 11.64
N ASP A 31 -18.09 21.68 10.44
CA ASP A 31 -18.21 20.29 10.04
C ASP A 31 -17.17 20.03 8.95
N PRO A 32 -15.91 19.68 9.31
CA PRO A 32 -14.79 19.74 8.42
C PRO A 32 -14.87 18.69 7.29
N PRO A 33 -15.02 19.11 6.01
CA PRO A 33 -15.13 18.19 4.88
C PRO A 33 -13.89 17.28 4.75
N CYS A 34 -12.71 17.78 5.12
CA CYS A 34 -11.48 16.99 5.12
C CYS A 34 -11.52 15.78 6.05
N SER A 35 -12.23 15.85 7.20
CA SER A 35 -12.41 14.69 8.07
C SER A 35 -13.33 13.64 7.43
N LYS A 36 -14.36 14.07 6.70
CA LYS A 36 -15.25 13.17 5.93
C LYS A 36 -14.52 12.54 4.73
N GLY A 37 -13.59 13.27 4.13
CA GLY A 37 -12.75 12.80 3.03
C GLY A 37 -11.66 11.79 3.45
N CYS A 38 -11.48 11.51 4.74
CA CYS A 38 -10.51 10.54 5.23
C CYS A 38 -11.16 9.16 5.43
N PRO A 39 -10.86 8.14 4.60
CA PRO A 39 -11.45 6.81 4.76
C PRO A 39 -11.18 6.17 6.13
N ALA A 40 -10.00 6.43 6.73
CA ALA A 40 -9.59 5.91 8.04
C ALA A 40 -10.14 6.72 9.23
N GLU A 41 -10.93 7.76 8.99
CA GLU A 41 -11.47 8.62 10.06
C GLU A 41 -10.37 9.19 10.98
N THR A 42 -9.23 9.61 10.40
CA THR A 42 -8.10 10.18 11.18
C THR A 42 -8.44 11.54 11.79
N ASP A 43 -9.49 12.18 11.31
CA ASP A 43 -10.04 13.47 11.75
C ASP A 43 -9.08 14.66 11.58
N PRO A 44 -8.74 15.00 10.31
CA PRO A 44 -7.91 16.16 10.01
C PRO A 44 -8.42 17.47 10.61
N GLY A 45 -9.71 17.71 10.57
CA GLY A 45 -10.29 18.95 11.12
C GLY A 45 -9.95 19.16 12.59
N THR A 46 -10.01 18.10 13.39
CA THR A 46 -9.70 18.18 14.82
C THR A 46 -8.22 18.29 15.11
N PHE A 47 -7.34 17.50 14.48
CA PHE A 47 -5.91 17.60 14.78
C PHE A 47 -5.30 18.90 14.26
N ILE A 48 -5.75 19.44 13.12
CA ILE A 48 -5.28 20.73 12.61
C ILE A 48 -5.76 21.87 13.53
N ARG A 49 -7.02 21.85 13.97
CA ARG A 49 -7.55 22.84 14.94
C ARG A 49 -6.74 22.85 16.24
N LYS A 50 -6.42 21.67 16.78
CA LYS A 50 -5.60 21.55 17.99
C LYS A 50 -4.19 22.12 17.77
N LEU A 51 -3.55 21.78 16.63
CA LEU A 51 -2.22 22.28 16.28
C LEU A 51 -2.24 23.82 16.16
N ARG A 52 -3.22 24.40 15.46
CA ARG A 52 -3.39 25.84 15.33
C ARG A 52 -3.55 26.55 16.68
N LEU A 53 -4.22 25.90 17.63
CA LEU A 53 -4.35 26.38 19.01
C LEU A 53 -3.12 26.03 19.88
N ARG A 54 -2.01 25.60 19.30
CA ARG A 54 -0.75 25.22 19.98
C ARG A 54 -0.88 24.03 20.93
N ASN A 55 -1.99 23.27 20.85
CA ASN A 55 -2.15 22.01 21.56
C ASN A 55 -1.56 20.85 20.75
N VAL A 56 -0.22 20.80 20.68
CA VAL A 56 0.53 19.84 19.88
C VAL A 56 0.27 18.39 20.35
N THR A 57 0.36 18.13 21.65
CA THR A 57 0.12 16.79 22.21
C THR A 57 -1.31 16.32 22.00
N GLY A 58 -2.29 17.22 22.09
CA GLY A 58 -3.68 16.92 21.76
C GLY A 58 -3.89 16.62 20.26
N ALA A 59 -3.15 17.28 19.37
CA ALA A 59 -3.17 16.98 17.95
C ALA A 59 -2.58 15.58 17.66
N ILE A 60 -1.43 15.24 18.25
CA ILE A 60 -0.81 13.93 18.15
C ILE A 60 -1.74 12.82 18.65
N ARG A 61 -2.37 13.01 19.84
CA ARG A 61 -3.36 12.05 20.36
C ARG A 61 -4.49 11.82 19.37
N THR A 62 -5.02 12.87 18.75
CA THR A 62 -6.09 12.74 17.76
C THR A 62 -5.69 11.84 16.61
N VAL A 63 -4.49 12.04 16.03
CA VAL A 63 -4.00 11.19 14.94
C VAL A 63 -3.85 9.74 15.41
N LYS A 64 -3.08 9.49 16.48
CA LYS A 64 -2.75 8.12 16.94
C LYS A 64 -3.95 7.36 17.48
N SER A 65 -4.88 8.03 18.16
CA SER A 65 -6.12 7.40 18.65
C SER A 65 -7.02 6.95 17.49
N ASN A 66 -7.07 7.71 16.41
CA ASN A 66 -7.93 7.43 15.27
C ASN A 66 -7.26 6.53 14.23
N ASN A 67 -5.93 6.57 14.09
CA ASN A 67 -5.20 5.83 13.09
C ASN A 67 -3.79 5.46 13.56
N ILE A 68 -3.59 4.19 13.86
CA ILE A 68 -2.28 3.67 14.32
C ILE A 68 -1.17 3.84 13.27
N LEU A 69 -1.52 3.81 11.98
CA LEU A 69 -0.64 4.06 10.84
C LEU A 69 -0.75 5.51 10.36
N GLY A 70 -1.01 6.44 11.27
CA GLY A 70 -1.19 7.85 10.95
C GLY A 70 0.01 8.48 10.26
N GLY A 71 1.22 8.09 10.64
CA GLY A 71 2.44 8.54 9.99
C GLY A 71 2.61 7.98 8.58
N ALA A 72 2.42 6.67 8.41
CA ALA A 72 2.43 6.02 7.09
C ALA A 72 1.38 6.63 6.15
N CYS A 73 0.17 6.88 6.63
CA CYS A 73 -0.86 7.59 5.86
C CYS A 73 -0.43 9.03 5.52
N GLY A 74 0.22 9.74 6.43
CA GLY A 74 0.74 11.09 6.17
C GLY A 74 1.81 11.16 5.08
N VAL A 75 2.49 10.03 4.82
CA VAL A 75 3.52 9.92 3.77
C VAL A 75 2.95 9.34 2.47
N LEU A 76 2.13 8.30 2.54
CA LEU A 76 1.76 7.45 1.39
C LEU A 76 0.37 7.72 0.81
N CYS A 77 -0.50 8.44 1.53
CA CYS A 77 -1.84 8.71 1.00
C CYS A 77 -1.79 9.70 -0.16
N PRO A 78 -2.55 9.46 -1.24
CA PRO A 78 -2.80 10.46 -2.27
C PRO A 78 -3.80 11.50 -1.74
N THR A 79 -3.32 12.40 -0.87
CA THR A 79 -4.16 13.33 -0.10
C THR A 79 -4.99 14.27 -0.97
N LEU A 80 -4.46 14.62 -2.17
CA LEU A 80 -5.16 15.42 -3.19
C LEU A 80 -6.38 14.70 -3.81
N ARG A 81 -6.53 13.40 -3.59
CA ARG A 81 -7.73 12.62 -3.97
C ARG A 81 -8.64 12.32 -2.78
N LEU A 82 -8.20 12.62 -1.58
CA LEU A 82 -8.84 12.27 -0.31
C LEU A 82 -9.13 13.54 0.51
N CYS A 83 -8.54 13.65 1.69
CA CYS A 83 -8.80 14.72 2.65
C CYS A 83 -8.47 16.12 2.12
N GLU A 84 -7.41 16.29 1.35
CA GLU A 84 -7.02 17.60 0.77
C GLU A 84 -7.95 18.00 -0.39
N LYS A 85 -8.46 17.04 -1.18
CA LYS A 85 -9.49 17.30 -2.18
C LYS A 85 -10.73 17.97 -1.58
N GLU A 86 -11.13 17.51 -0.40
CA GLU A 86 -12.33 18.00 0.29
C GLU A 86 -12.06 19.28 1.10
N CYS A 87 -10.82 19.79 1.10
CA CYS A 87 -10.46 20.96 1.87
C CYS A 87 -11.12 22.24 1.34
N SER A 88 -11.89 22.93 2.18
CA SER A 88 -12.58 24.17 1.80
C SER A 88 -11.63 25.30 1.42
N ALA A 89 -10.35 25.26 1.82
CA ALA A 89 -9.34 26.26 1.43
C ALA A 89 -9.05 26.22 -0.09
N THR A 90 -9.37 25.14 -0.78
CA THR A 90 -9.26 25.03 -2.24
C THR A 90 -10.08 26.10 -2.98
N GLY A 91 -11.16 26.59 -2.38
CA GLY A 91 -11.99 27.67 -2.95
C GLY A 91 -11.34 29.05 -2.97
N ILE A 92 -10.28 29.27 -2.20
CA ILE A 92 -9.58 30.55 -2.07
C ILE A 92 -8.08 30.48 -2.36
N GLY A 93 -7.55 29.26 -2.59
CA GLY A 93 -6.14 29.05 -2.87
C GLY A 93 -5.83 27.56 -2.97
N ARG A 94 -4.65 27.13 -2.51
CA ARG A 94 -4.31 25.72 -2.42
C ARG A 94 -4.91 25.08 -1.16
N PRO A 95 -5.23 23.78 -1.17
CA PRO A 95 -5.66 23.07 0.03
C PRO A 95 -4.61 23.13 1.13
N ILE A 96 -5.01 22.84 2.36
CA ILE A 96 -4.08 22.63 3.47
C ILE A 96 -3.33 21.33 3.21
N GLU A 97 -2.01 21.32 3.36
CA GLU A 97 -1.16 20.13 3.20
C GLU A 97 -1.32 19.17 4.39
N ILE A 98 -2.48 18.54 4.46
CA ILE A 98 -2.95 17.74 5.60
C ILE A 98 -2.02 16.56 5.88
N GLY A 99 -1.61 15.85 4.83
CA GLY A 99 -0.68 14.72 4.95
C GLY A 99 0.66 15.13 5.56
N ARG A 100 1.22 16.26 5.13
CA ARG A 100 2.48 16.80 5.66
C ARG A 100 2.36 17.23 7.13
N ILE A 101 1.25 17.86 7.52
CA ILE A 101 0.98 18.18 8.93
C ILE A 101 0.87 16.91 9.77
N GLN A 102 0.09 15.91 9.29
CA GLN A 102 -0.09 14.63 9.98
C GLN A 102 1.23 13.92 10.20
N ARG A 103 2.07 13.82 9.17
CA ARG A 103 3.43 13.26 9.25
C ARG A 103 4.28 14.01 10.27
N ALA A 104 4.31 15.34 10.22
CA ALA A 104 5.10 16.17 11.13
C ALA A 104 4.71 15.95 12.60
N LEU A 105 3.41 15.82 12.90
CA LEU A 105 2.91 15.52 14.24
C LEU A 105 3.44 14.17 14.75
N ILE A 106 3.44 13.15 13.91
CA ILE A 106 3.91 11.81 14.28
C ILE A 106 5.43 11.81 14.45
N GLU A 107 6.19 12.37 13.51
CA GLU A 107 7.65 12.50 13.65
C GLU A 107 8.04 13.32 14.90
N HIS A 108 7.29 14.39 15.19
CA HIS A 108 7.50 15.19 16.40
C HIS A 108 7.22 14.39 17.67
N SER A 109 6.18 13.55 17.70
CA SER A 109 5.89 12.69 18.86
C SER A 109 7.05 11.77 19.22
N TRP A 110 7.70 11.21 18.21
CA TRP A 110 8.87 10.36 18.39
C TRP A 110 10.10 11.16 18.87
N LYS A 111 10.28 12.38 18.32
CA LYS A 111 11.39 13.26 18.71
C LYS A 111 11.36 13.63 20.18
N ILE A 112 10.18 13.86 20.75
CA ILE A 112 9.99 14.25 22.16
C ILE A 112 9.67 13.06 23.08
N GLY A 113 9.65 11.82 22.56
CA GLY A 113 9.31 10.63 23.34
C GLY A 113 7.86 10.63 23.89
N PHE A 114 6.93 11.30 23.19
CA PHE A 114 5.57 11.43 23.69
C PHE A 114 4.73 10.19 23.34
N GLN A 115 4.35 9.44 24.39
CA GLN A 115 3.40 8.34 24.25
C GLN A 115 1.96 8.88 24.28
N ALA A 116 1.26 8.73 23.15
CA ALA A 116 -0.07 9.25 22.94
C ALA A 116 -1.19 8.24 23.25
N LEU A 117 -0.84 6.95 23.31
CA LEU A 117 -1.77 5.85 23.52
C LEU A 117 -1.72 5.39 24.98
N GLU A 118 -2.85 4.91 25.48
CA GLU A 118 -2.97 4.34 26.81
C GLU A 118 -3.18 2.82 26.69
N THR A 119 -2.56 2.07 27.57
CA THR A 119 -2.79 0.62 27.68
C THR A 119 -4.07 0.36 28.48
N PRO A 120 -5.09 -0.27 27.88
CA PRO A 120 -6.33 -0.57 28.55
C PRO A 120 -6.17 -1.75 29.51
N SER A 121 -7.14 -1.93 30.41
CA SER A 121 -7.24 -3.15 31.21
C SER A 121 -7.43 -4.37 30.32
N PRO A 122 -6.65 -5.45 30.51
CA PRO A 122 -6.70 -6.59 29.63
C PRO A 122 -8.01 -7.38 29.77
N ARG A 123 -8.59 -7.76 28.65
CA ARG A 123 -9.71 -8.72 28.57
C ARG A 123 -9.18 -10.15 28.46
N THR A 124 -10.02 -11.13 28.72
CA THR A 124 -9.69 -12.56 28.56
C THR A 124 -9.83 -13.06 27.12
N LYS A 125 -10.47 -12.28 26.25
CA LYS A 125 -10.77 -12.66 24.87
C LYS A 125 -9.53 -12.53 23.98
N LYS A 126 -9.25 -13.59 23.19
CA LYS A 126 -8.11 -13.67 22.28
C LYS A 126 -8.58 -13.56 20.83
N VAL A 127 -7.91 -12.75 20.04
CA VAL A 127 -8.17 -12.58 18.61
C VAL A 127 -6.89 -12.83 17.82
N ALA A 128 -7.01 -13.65 16.76
CA ALA A 128 -5.95 -13.88 15.82
C ALA A 128 -6.11 -12.97 14.60
N VAL A 129 -5.03 -12.34 14.18
CA VAL A 129 -4.95 -11.55 12.94
C VAL A 129 -3.97 -12.25 12.00
N VAL A 130 -4.38 -12.57 10.79
CA VAL A 130 -3.56 -13.24 9.78
C VAL A 130 -3.12 -12.20 8.75
N GLY A 131 -1.83 -11.90 8.72
CA GLY A 131 -1.22 -10.86 7.92
C GLY A 131 -1.01 -9.55 8.69
N SER A 132 0.18 -9.00 8.57
CA SER A 132 0.63 -7.76 9.22
C SER A 132 0.65 -6.55 8.27
N GLY A 133 -0.12 -6.60 7.19
CA GLY A 133 -0.35 -5.43 6.33
C GLY A 133 -1.22 -4.38 7.03
N PRO A 134 -1.49 -3.22 6.37
CA PRO A 134 -2.23 -2.11 6.98
C PRO A 134 -3.57 -2.49 7.59
N ALA A 135 -4.33 -3.38 6.95
CA ALA A 135 -5.62 -3.85 7.47
C ALA A 135 -5.44 -4.66 8.76
N GLY A 136 -4.47 -5.61 8.78
CA GLY A 136 -4.17 -6.42 9.96
C GLY A 136 -3.66 -5.59 11.13
N LEU A 137 -2.71 -4.69 10.88
CA LEU A 137 -2.17 -3.78 11.91
C LEU A 137 -3.25 -2.87 12.49
N SER A 138 -4.11 -2.32 11.64
CA SER A 138 -5.21 -1.47 12.07
C SER A 138 -6.22 -2.23 12.93
N CYS A 139 -6.64 -3.43 12.49
CA CYS A 139 -7.55 -4.27 13.26
C CYS A 139 -6.92 -4.66 14.62
N ALA A 140 -5.65 -5.04 14.62
CA ALA A 140 -4.93 -5.40 15.83
C ALA A 140 -4.86 -4.24 16.83
N ALA A 141 -4.54 -3.03 16.35
CA ALA A 141 -4.47 -1.85 17.21
C ALA A 141 -5.83 -1.48 17.81
N GLU A 142 -6.90 -1.46 17.00
CA GLU A 142 -8.24 -1.11 17.49
C GLU A 142 -8.72 -2.11 18.55
N LEU A 143 -8.50 -3.40 18.35
CA LEU A 143 -8.84 -4.43 19.34
C LEU A 143 -7.96 -4.33 20.60
N ALA A 144 -6.66 -4.07 20.43
CA ALA A 144 -5.76 -3.92 21.58
C ALA A 144 -6.11 -2.68 22.44
N LYS A 145 -6.51 -1.56 21.84
CA LYS A 145 -7.03 -0.38 22.55
C LYS A 145 -8.26 -0.70 23.44
N GLU A 146 -9.02 -1.72 23.07
CA GLU A 146 -10.18 -2.21 23.83
C GLU A 146 -9.81 -3.33 24.83
N GLY A 147 -8.54 -3.67 24.96
CA GLY A 147 -8.01 -4.66 25.90
C GLY A 147 -8.02 -6.11 25.43
N PHE A 148 -8.41 -6.39 24.18
CA PHE A 148 -8.33 -7.74 23.63
C PHE A 148 -6.87 -8.23 23.56
N GLN A 149 -6.65 -9.53 23.80
CA GLN A 149 -5.36 -10.17 23.57
C GLN A 149 -5.20 -10.49 22.10
N VAL A 150 -4.42 -9.69 21.38
CA VAL A 150 -4.26 -9.83 19.95
C VAL A 150 -2.91 -10.46 19.59
N THR A 151 -2.95 -11.49 18.72
CA THR A 151 -1.76 -12.07 18.11
C THR A 151 -1.85 -11.91 16.60
N VAL A 152 -0.85 -11.25 16.02
CA VAL A 152 -0.69 -11.09 14.57
C VAL A 152 0.25 -12.18 14.06
N PHE A 153 -0.21 -13.00 13.13
CA PHE A 153 0.58 -14.02 12.44
C PHE A 153 1.04 -13.46 11.10
N GLU A 154 2.35 -13.47 10.90
CA GLU A 154 2.98 -12.95 9.68
C GLU A 154 3.84 -14.07 9.06
N GLU A 155 3.72 -14.27 7.76
CA GLU A 155 4.49 -15.26 7.01
C GLU A 155 5.97 -14.88 6.91
N ARG A 156 6.26 -13.59 6.71
CA ARG A 156 7.61 -13.06 6.57
C ARG A 156 8.29 -12.85 7.92
N GLU A 157 9.59 -12.65 7.88
CA GLU A 157 10.40 -12.48 9.10
C GLU A 157 10.06 -11.21 9.89
N GLU A 158 9.55 -10.17 9.20
CA GLU A 158 9.23 -8.89 9.82
C GLU A 158 7.84 -8.40 9.42
N PRO A 159 7.10 -7.74 10.35
CA PRO A 159 5.75 -7.25 10.06
C PRO A 159 5.76 -5.98 9.21
N GLY A 160 4.63 -5.71 8.52
CA GLY A 160 4.40 -4.47 7.79
C GLY A 160 3.78 -4.63 6.40
N GLY A 161 3.67 -5.86 5.90
CA GLY A 161 3.03 -6.14 4.61
C GLY A 161 3.63 -5.31 3.45
N MET A 162 2.78 -4.81 2.55
CA MET A 162 3.21 -4.03 1.38
C MET A 162 3.91 -2.71 1.73
N ILE A 163 3.63 -2.09 2.88
CA ILE A 163 4.38 -0.89 3.31
C ILE A 163 5.86 -1.23 3.49
N ARG A 164 6.16 -2.42 4.03
CA ARG A 164 7.52 -2.86 4.26
C ARG A 164 8.19 -3.41 3.01
N TYR A 165 7.50 -4.25 2.25
CA TYR A 165 8.08 -5.06 1.18
C TYR A 165 7.75 -4.57 -0.23
N GLY A 166 6.72 -3.75 -0.40
CA GLY A 166 6.26 -3.28 -1.71
C GLY A 166 6.54 -1.80 -1.97
N VAL A 167 6.68 -0.96 -0.94
CA VAL A 167 6.96 0.48 -1.13
C VAL A 167 8.46 0.72 -1.07
N PRO A 168 9.08 1.35 -2.08
CA PRO A 168 10.53 1.63 -2.09
C PRO A 168 11.00 2.46 -0.90
N ALA A 169 12.26 2.28 -0.49
CA ALA A 169 12.84 2.94 0.68
C ALA A 169 12.86 4.49 0.54
N TYR A 170 13.06 5.00 -0.66
CA TYR A 170 13.05 6.43 -0.93
C TYR A 170 11.66 7.07 -0.81
N ARG A 171 10.57 6.28 -0.87
CA ARG A 171 9.22 6.74 -0.57
C ARG A 171 8.84 6.56 0.89
N PHE A 172 9.28 5.46 1.50
CA PHE A 172 8.93 5.16 2.89
C PHE A 172 10.04 4.40 3.61
N ASP A 173 10.64 5.06 4.60
CA ASP A 173 11.75 4.52 5.37
C ASP A 173 11.32 3.39 6.34
N ARG A 174 12.14 2.34 6.46
CA ARG A 174 11.87 1.21 7.39
C ARG A 174 11.85 1.64 8.85
N SER A 175 12.69 2.61 9.22
CA SER A 175 12.75 3.10 10.60
C SER A 175 11.46 3.79 11.00
N PHE A 176 10.77 4.40 10.04
CA PHE A 176 9.47 5.02 10.24
C PHE A 176 8.42 3.97 10.62
N LEU A 177 8.30 2.90 9.82
CA LEU A 177 7.39 1.79 10.10
C LEU A 177 7.70 1.12 11.44
N LYS A 178 9.00 0.91 11.76
CA LYS A 178 9.43 0.31 13.02
C LYS A 178 8.90 1.09 14.23
N ARG A 179 8.88 2.43 14.15
CA ARG A 179 8.34 3.27 15.22
C ARG A 179 6.82 3.17 15.34
N GLU A 180 6.09 3.04 14.22
CA GLU A 180 4.63 2.81 14.27
C GLU A 180 4.31 1.41 14.82
N LEU A 181 5.10 0.38 14.48
CA LEU A 181 4.94 -0.96 15.04
C LEU A 181 5.18 -1.00 16.55
N ALA A 182 6.11 -0.19 17.07
CA ALA A 182 6.34 -0.08 18.50
C ALA A 182 5.11 0.42 19.28
N ASP A 183 4.25 1.23 18.67
CA ASP A 183 2.98 1.64 19.27
C ASP A 183 2.00 0.45 19.44
N LEU A 184 2.01 -0.51 18.50
CA LEU A 184 1.20 -1.73 18.64
C LEU A 184 1.74 -2.66 19.72
N GLU A 185 3.07 -2.81 19.80
CA GLU A 185 3.73 -3.58 20.86
C GLU A 185 3.45 -2.97 22.25
N TYR A 186 3.48 -1.64 22.34
CA TYR A 186 3.11 -0.91 23.55
C TYR A 186 1.65 -1.18 23.99
N LEU A 187 0.72 -1.33 23.02
CA LEU A 187 -0.66 -1.72 23.28
C LEU A 187 -0.82 -3.22 23.67
N GLY A 188 0.27 -4.00 23.65
CA GLY A 188 0.26 -5.41 23.99
C GLY A 188 -0.03 -6.36 22.81
N VAL A 189 0.00 -5.87 21.57
CA VAL A 189 -0.11 -6.73 20.39
C VAL A 189 1.12 -7.62 20.28
N ARG A 190 0.91 -8.93 20.08
CA ARG A 190 1.99 -9.90 19.89
C ARG A 190 2.16 -10.21 18.41
N PHE A 191 3.39 -10.21 17.93
CA PHE A 191 3.74 -10.63 16.57
C PHE A 191 4.33 -12.03 16.59
N THR A 192 3.86 -12.90 15.69
CA THR A 192 4.42 -14.22 15.42
C THR A 192 4.81 -14.26 13.95
N CYS A 193 6.04 -13.82 13.68
CA CYS A 193 6.62 -13.74 12.34
C CYS A 193 7.22 -15.10 11.92
N GLY A 194 7.51 -15.26 10.61
CA GLY A 194 7.98 -16.51 10.02
C GLY A 194 6.93 -17.63 10.05
N ARG A 195 5.66 -17.30 10.27
CA ARG A 195 4.58 -18.27 10.42
C ARG A 195 3.46 -18.04 9.42
N ARG A 196 3.47 -18.84 8.35
CA ARG A 196 2.38 -18.89 7.38
C ARG A 196 1.16 -19.61 7.97
N ILE A 197 -0.01 -19.02 7.79
CA ILE A 197 -1.29 -19.67 8.10
C ILE A 197 -1.85 -20.26 6.81
N GLU A 198 -1.97 -21.59 6.80
CA GLU A 198 -2.30 -22.37 5.61
C GLU A 198 -3.81 -22.42 5.37
N GLY A 199 -4.36 -21.38 4.79
CA GLY A 199 -5.73 -21.33 4.29
C GLY A 199 -6.78 -21.71 5.33
N ALA A 200 -7.80 -22.42 4.87
CA ALA A 200 -8.95 -22.83 5.69
C ALA A 200 -8.53 -23.63 6.93
N ARG A 201 -7.66 -24.62 6.77
CA ARG A 201 -7.20 -25.48 7.90
C ARG A 201 -6.47 -24.67 8.96
N GLY A 202 -5.67 -23.68 8.53
CA GLY A 202 -4.96 -22.82 9.45
C GLY A 202 -5.90 -21.91 10.24
N ALA A 203 -6.92 -21.32 9.59
CA ALA A 203 -7.93 -20.49 10.26
C ALA A 203 -8.75 -21.32 11.27
N GLU A 204 -9.20 -22.51 10.92
CA GLU A 204 -9.89 -23.41 11.84
C GLU A 204 -9.02 -23.84 13.02
N LYS A 205 -7.73 -24.10 12.76
CA LYS A 205 -6.78 -24.44 13.83
C LYS A 205 -6.64 -23.29 14.83
N LEU A 206 -6.56 -22.05 14.39
CA LEU A 206 -6.50 -20.89 15.29
C LEU A 206 -7.73 -20.83 16.22
N LEU A 207 -8.94 -21.11 15.69
CA LEU A 207 -10.16 -21.17 16.53
C LEU A 207 -10.09 -22.34 17.54
N LYS A 208 -9.57 -23.51 17.14
CA LYS A 208 -9.36 -24.65 18.04
C LYS A 208 -8.27 -24.37 19.09
N ASP A 209 -7.26 -23.59 18.75
CA ASP A 209 -6.18 -23.16 19.66
C ASP A 209 -6.66 -22.09 20.68
N GLY A 210 -7.97 -21.74 20.70
CA GLY A 210 -8.60 -20.90 21.69
C GLY A 210 -8.73 -19.42 21.34
N PHE A 211 -8.49 -19.02 20.08
CA PHE A 211 -8.88 -17.69 19.62
C PHE A 211 -10.40 -17.67 19.38
N GLN A 212 -11.06 -16.61 19.84
CA GLN A 212 -12.52 -16.46 19.72
C GLN A 212 -12.94 -15.83 18.39
N ALA A 213 -12.02 -15.13 17.71
CA ALA A 213 -12.21 -14.63 16.36
C ALA A 213 -10.89 -14.66 15.59
N VAL A 214 -11.01 -14.75 14.25
CA VAL A 214 -9.88 -14.65 13.30
C VAL A 214 -10.17 -13.55 12.30
N PHE A 215 -9.24 -12.62 12.11
CA PHE A 215 -9.28 -11.62 11.05
C PHE A 215 -8.28 -11.99 9.95
N LEU A 216 -8.76 -12.21 8.73
CA LEU A 216 -7.97 -12.58 7.57
C LEU A 216 -7.61 -11.33 6.75
N ALA A 217 -6.35 -10.96 6.73
CA ALA A 217 -5.80 -9.83 6.01
C ALA A 217 -4.44 -10.14 5.34
N PRO A 218 -4.28 -11.30 4.64
CA PRO A 218 -2.99 -11.71 4.06
C PRO A 218 -2.56 -10.84 2.87
N GLY A 219 -3.43 -10.00 2.33
CA GLY A 219 -3.16 -9.16 1.17
C GLY A 219 -3.14 -9.93 -0.15
N LEU A 220 -2.48 -9.36 -1.18
CA LEU A 220 -2.38 -9.91 -2.53
C LEU A 220 -0.91 -9.99 -2.96
N TRP A 221 -0.28 -11.15 -2.75
CA TRP A 221 1.14 -11.40 -3.06
C TRP A 221 1.37 -12.09 -4.39
N GLY A 222 0.33 -12.67 -4.99
CA GLY A 222 0.37 -13.16 -6.36
C GLY A 222 0.36 -12.01 -7.37
N SER A 223 1.03 -12.18 -8.49
CA SER A 223 1.05 -11.19 -9.57
C SER A 223 0.36 -11.72 -10.81
N GLU A 224 -0.40 -10.86 -11.47
CA GLU A 224 -0.82 -11.12 -12.84
C GLU A 224 0.42 -11.09 -13.75
N ARG A 225 0.50 -12.05 -14.67
CA ARG A 225 1.66 -12.24 -15.54
C ARG A 225 1.24 -12.34 -17.01
N MET A 226 2.04 -11.79 -17.89
CA MET A 226 1.88 -12.07 -19.31
C MET A 226 2.24 -13.53 -19.64
N PRO A 227 1.59 -14.12 -20.66
CA PRO A 227 1.93 -15.46 -21.11
C PRO A 227 3.43 -15.62 -21.43
N GLY A 228 4.03 -16.67 -20.89
CA GLY A 228 5.45 -16.99 -21.09
C GLY A 228 6.45 -16.24 -20.19
N GLY A 229 6.09 -15.08 -19.63
CA GLY A 229 7.01 -14.23 -18.85
C GLY A 229 7.64 -14.92 -17.64
N LYS A 230 6.89 -15.77 -16.92
CA LYS A 230 7.39 -16.48 -15.73
C LYS A 230 8.59 -17.40 -15.99
N LYS A 231 8.78 -17.85 -17.24
CA LYS A 231 9.84 -18.80 -17.61
C LYS A 231 11.11 -18.11 -18.11
N LEU A 232 11.08 -16.80 -18.33
CA LEU A 232 12.19 -16.05 -18.93
C LEU A 232 13.08 -15.42 -17.86
N LYS A 233 14.39 -15.49 -18.08
CA LYS A 233 15.38 -14.74 -17.31
C LYS A 233 15.29 -13.25 -17.70
N GLY A 234 15.34 -12.38 -16.70
CA GLY A 234 15.19 -10.92 -16.89
C GLY A 234 13.73 -10.44 -16.85
N VAL A 235 12.73 -11.32 -16.62
CA VAL A 235 11.32 -10.92 -16.46
C VAL A 235 10.86 -11.12 -15.02
N TYR A 236 10.53 -10.04 -14.36
CA TYR A 236 10.16 -9.99 -12.95
C TYR A 236 8.68 -9.66 -12.76
N ALA A 237 8.05 -10.21 -11.73
CA ALA A 237 6.83 -9.65 -11.20
C ALA A 237 7.16 -8.40 -10.36
N SER A 238 6.30 -7.39 -10.38
CA SER A 238 6.54 -6.15 -9.63
C SER A 238 6.70 -6.38 -8.13
N VAL A 239 5.90 -7.29 -7.55
CA VAL A 239 5.98 -7.62 -6.12
C VAL A 239 7.35 -8.22 -5.76
N ASP A 240 7.86 -9.15 -6.59
CA ASP A 240 9.17 -9.77 -6.38
C ASP A 240 10.29 -8.74 -6.55
N PHE A 241 10.22 -7.92 -7.61
CA PHE A 241 11.19 -6.87 -7.91
C PHE A 241 11.30 -5.85 -6.76
N LEU A 242 10.17 -5.35 -6.26
CA LEU A 242 10.14 -4.40 -5.15
C LEU A 242 10.54 -5.06 -3.82
N ALA A 243 10.16 -6.31 -3.58
CA ALA A 243 10.58 -7.05 -2.39
C ALA A 243 12.11 -7.24 -2.37
N MET A 244 12.73 -7.63 -3.50
CA MET A 244 14.19 -7.74 -3.61
C MET A 244 14.88 -6.41 -3.27
N LEU A 245 14.35 -5.28 -3.74
CA LEU A 245 14.86 -3.94 -3.37
C LEU A 245 14.75 -3.69 -1.87
N ARG A 246 13.63 -4.04 -1.28
CA ARG A 246 13.38 -3.85 0.16
C ARG A 246 14.19 -4.80 1.04
N GLU A 247 14.56 -5.95 0.53
CA GLU A 247 15.48 -6.93 1.16
C GLU A 247 16.95 -6.59 0.92
N GLU A 248 17.25 -5.45 0.27
CA GLU A 248 18.60 -4.95 -0.03
C GLU A 248 19.42 -5.90 -0.94
N ARG A 249 18.73 -6.68 -1.79
CA ARG A 249 19.36 -7.56 -2.80
C ARG A 249 19.79 -6.77 -4.04
N PHE A 250 20.43 -5.64 -3.81
CA PHE A 250 20.75 -4.66 -4.85
C PHE A 250 21.76 -5.19 -5.86
N ASP A 251 22.81 -5.88 -5.41
CA ASP A 251 23.85 -6.41 -6.30
C ASP A 251 23.30 -7.45 -7.28
N GLU A 252 22.26 -8.19 -6.86
CA GLU A 252 21.58 -9.15 -7.70
C GLU A 252 20.75 -8.44 -8.76
N LEU A 253 19.98 -7.43 -8.38
CA LEU A 253 19.17 -6.64 -9.30
C LEU A 253 20.03 -5.77 -10.22
N ALA A 254 21.12 -5.17 -9.73
CA ALA A 254 22.00 -4.34 -10.51
C ALA A 254 22.60 -5.12 -11.70
N LYS A 255 23.05 -6.37 -11.51
CA LYS A 255 23.53 -7.26 -12.58
C LYS A 255 22.51 -7.44 -13.72
N GLU A 256 21.24 -7.37 -13.39
CA GLU A 256 20.14 -7.58 -14.33
C GLU A 256 19.58 -6.28 -14.92
N ILE A 257 19.91 -5.11 -14.33
CA ILE A 257 19.30 -3.81 -14.68
C ILE A 257 20.33 -2.79 -15.17
N GLU A 258 21.51 -2.70 -14.53
CA GLU A 258 22.53 -1.68 -14.82
C GLU A 258 23.00 -1.73 -16.28
N GLY A 259 23.00 -0.57 -16.95
CA GLY A 259 23.40 -0.42 -18.35
C GLY A 259 22.43 -1.04 -19.37
N LYS A 260 21.31 -1.63 -18.95
CA LYS A 260 20.34 -2.30 -19.80
C LYS A 260 19.13 -1.42 -20.13
N VAL A 261 18.40 -1.79 -21.17
CA VAL A 261 17.07 -1.28 -21.47
C VAL A 261 16.06 -2.08 -20.67
N VAL A 262 15.26 -1.39 -19.89
CA VAL A 262 14.25 -1.97 -18.97
C VAL A 262 12.84 -1.56 -19.40
N ALA A 263 11.96 -2.54 -19.58
CA ALA A 263 10.56 -2.33 -19.89
C ALA A 263 9.68 -2.58 -18.65
N VAL A 264 9.00 -1.57 -18.12
CA VAL A 264 8.01 -1.73 -17.05
C VAL A 264 6.62 -1.70 -17.65
N ILE A 265 5.85 -2.75 -17.41
CA ILE A 265 4.51 -2.94 -17.98
C ILE A 265 3.46 -2.61 -16.93
N GLY A 266 2.69 -1.54 -17.15
CA GLY A 266 1.65 -1.09 -16.24
C GLY A 266 1.49 0.43 -16.22
N GLY A 267 0.53 0.94 -15.44
CA GLY A 267 0.26 2.38 -15.35
C GLY A 267 -0.26 2.81 -13.98
N GLY A 268 -0.14 1.98 -12.95
CA GLY A 268 -0.45 2.32 -11.56
C GLY A 268 0.79 2.74 -10.78
N SER A 269 0.61 3.16 -9.51
CA SER A 269 1.70 3.58 -8.61
C SER A 269 2.81 2.52 -8.48
N VAL A 270 2.45 1.23 -8.47
CA VAL A 270 3.43 0.12 -8.46
C VAL A 270 4.33 0.15 -9.70
N ALA A 271 3.78 0.48 -10.87
CA ALA A 271 4.58 0.61 -12.09
C ALA A 271 5.50 1.84 -12.03
N MET A 272 5.05 2.95 -11.43
CA MET A 272 5.90 4.12 -11.18
C MET A 272 7.05 3.74 -10.25
N ASP A 273 6.77 3.07 -9.14
CA ASP A 273 7.79 2.59 -8.20
C ASP A 273 8.82 1.67 -8.88
N CYS A 274 8.37 0.77 -9.76
CA CYS A 274 9.26 -0.13 -10.49
C CYS A 274 10.14 0.61 -11.50
N VAL A 275 9.58 1.54 -12.29
CA VAL A 275 10.35 2.22 -13.34
C VAL A 275 11.32 3.23 -12.73
N GLU A 276 10.92 3.95 -11.69
CA GLU A 276 11.82 4.83 -10.94
C GLU A 276 12.96 4.04 -10.29
N SER A 277 12.65 2.88 -9.70
CA SER A 277 13.66 1.99 -9.13
C SER A 277 14.63 1.46 -10.19
N ALA A 278 14.15 1.14 -11.40
CA ALA A 278 15.02 0.71 -12.51
C ALA A 278 16.01 1.81 -12.90
N VAL A 279 15.55 3.07 -13.00
CA VAL A 279 16.45 4.22 -13.26
C VAL A 279 17.49 4.36 -12.16
N LYS A 280 17.06 4.27 -10.88
CA LYS A 280 17.97 4.37 -9.72
C LYS A 280 18.96 3.20 -9.63
N LEU A 281 18.64 2.03 -10.22
CA LEU A 281 19.53 0.88 -10.39
C LEU A 281 20.52 1.04 -11.55
N GLY A 282 20.50 2.16 -12.26
CA GLY A 282 21.40 2.43 -13.37
C GLY A 282 20.96 1.85 -14.71
N ALA A 283 19.66 1.63 -14.92
CA ALA A 283 19.16 1.31 -16.25
C ALA A 283 19.64 2.36 -17.26
N ARG A 284 20.12 1.92 -18.45
CA ARG A 284 20.50 2.84 -19.53
C ARG A 284 19.29 3.59 -20.06
N ASP A 285 18.20 2.88 -20.31
CA ASP A 285 16.91 3.41 -20.71
C ASP A 285 15.80 2.68 -19.94
N ALA A 286 14.83 3.41 -19.41
CA ALA A 286 13.67 2.85 -18.73
C ALA A 286 12.39 3.26 -19.46
N TYR A 287 11.64 2.27 -19.94
CA TYR A 287 10.38 2.45 -20.66
C TYR A 287 9.21 2.02 -19.81
N LEU A 288 8.21 2.90 -19.69
CA LEU A 288 6.91 2.55 -19.12
C LEU A 288 5.92 2.23 -20.25
N LEU A 289 5.48 1.00 -20.33
CA LEU A 289 4.54 0.52 -21.35
C LEU A 289 3.12 0.56 -20.80
N TYR A 290 2.26 1.39 -21.39
CA TYR A 290 0.89 1.51 -20.95
C TYR A 290 -0.11 1.48 -22.11
N ARG A 291 -1.08 0.56 -22.04
CA ARG A 291 -2.04 0.30 -23.12
C ARG A 291 -3.09 1.39 -23.35
N ARG A 292 -3.17 2.41 -22.45
CA ARG A 292 -4.05 3.58 -22.57
C ARG A 292 -3.25 4.88 -22.57
N SER A 293 -3.91 6.03 -22.44
CA SER A 293 -3.25 7.35 -22.37
C SER A 293 -3.08 7.82 -20.91
N PHE A 294 -2.41 8.95 -20.71
CA PHE A 294 -2.25 9.57 -19.40
C PHE A 294 -3.58 9.81 -18.66
N ALA A 295 -4.64 10.20 -19.37
CA ALA A 295 -5.94 10.46 -18.77
C ALA A 295 -6.60 9.20 -18.13
N GLN A 296 -6.21 8.00 -18.56
CA GLN A 296 -6.69 6.74 -18.01
C GLN A 296 -5.68 6.06 -17.08
N MET A 297 -4.52 6.69 -16.84
CA MET A 297 -3.46 6.13 -16.01
C MET A 297 -3.85 6.23 -14.52
N PRO A 298 -3.83 5.10 -13.76
CA PRO A 298 -4.21 5.12 -12.35
C PRO A 298 -3.18 5.76 -11.43
N ALA A 299 -1.91 5.82 -11.84
CA ALA A 299 -0.85 6.47 -11.06
C ALA A 299 -1.15 7.96 -10.82
N GLU A 300 -0.75 8.47 -9.67
CA GLU A 300 -0.93 9.87 -9.30
C GLU A 300 -0.12 10.79 -10.23
N GLU A 301 -0.55 12.04 -10.34
CA GLU A 301 0.10 13.00 -11.25
C GLU A 301 1.54 13.31 -10.82
N ASP A 302 1.78 13.47 -9.53
CA ASP A 302 3.11 13.70 -8.96
C ASP A 302 4.05 12.51 -9.18
N GLU A 303 3.58 11.27 -9.08
CA GLU A 303 4.35 10.06 -9.41
C GLU A 303 4.75 10.04 -10.89
N ARG A 304 3.81 10.38 -11.80
CA ARG A 304 4.10 10.47 -13.24
C ARG A 304 5.11 11.58 -13.56
N LEU A 305 4.96 12.74 -12.92
CA LEU A 305 5.89 13.86 -13.08
C LEU A 305 7.29 13.53 -12.52
N ALA A 306 7.36 12.81 -11.40
CA ALA A 306 8.63 12.34 -10.84
C ALA A 306 9.34 11.40 -11.82
N ALA A 307 8.64 10.41 -12.37
CA ALA A 307 9.18 9.49 -13.38
C ALA A 307 9.65 10.23 -14.65
N LEU A 308 8.87 11.22 -15.14
CA LEU A 308 9.28 12.04 -16.29
C LEU A 308 10.56 12.84 -16.01
N ARG A 309 10.69 13.43 -14.81
CA ARG A 309 11.90 14.17 -14.41
C ARG A 309 13.15 13.29 -14.33
N LEU A 310 12.97 12.01 -14.06
CA LEU A 310 14.05 11.01 -14.06
C LEU A 310 14.42 10.50 -15.47
N GLY A 311 13.76 10.98 -16.54
CA GLY A 311 14.04 10.58 -17.90
C GLY A 311 13.33 9.28 -18.33
N VAL A 312 12.29 8.84 -17.65
CA VAL A 312 11.50 7.67 -18.02
C VAL A 312 10.79 7.93 -19.36
N HIS A 313 10.88 6.99 -20.28
CA HIS A 313 10.20 7.02 -21.58
C HIS A 313 8.80 6.41 -21.47
N PHE A 314 7.75 7.23 -21.58
CA PHE A 314 6.36 6.77 -21.55
C PHE A 314 5.91 6.32 -22.95
N LEU A 315 5.76 5.02 -23.16
CA LEU A 315 5.16 4.43 -24.37
C LEU A 315 3.66 4.19 -24.12
N LEU A 316 2.88 5.25 -24.30
CA LEU A 316 1.43 5.23 -24.17
C LEU A 316 0.79 4.61 -25.41
N LEU A 317 -0.44 4.05 -25.23
CA LEU A 317 -1.18 3.39 -26.30
C LEU A 317 -0.40 2.25 -26.94
N ASN A 318 0.51 1.64 -26.19
CA ASN A 318 1.26 0.47 -26.56
C ASN A 318 0.95 -0.69 -25.60
N GLN A 319 0.52 -1.80 -26.17
CA GLN A 319 0.17 -3.00 -25.42
C GLN A 319 1.18 -4.09 -25.69
N PRO A 320 1.85 -4.62 -24.66
CA PRO A 320 2.72 -5.77 -24.81
C PRO A 320 1.87 -7.03 -25.10
N VAL A 321 2.30 -7.81 -26.07
CA VAL A 321 1.59 -9.03 -26.52
C VAL A 321 2.43 -10.28 -26.40
N GLN A 322 3.76 -10.18 -26.50
CA GLN A 322 4.66 -11.31 -26.43
C GLN A 322 6.06 -10.88 -26.02
N TYR A 323 6.81 -11.78 -25.41
CA TYR A 323 8.26 -11.62 -25.18
C TYR A 323 9.07 -12.26 -26.32
N ALA A 324 10.17 -11.61 -26.67
CA ALA A 324 11.24 -12.20 -27.46
C ALA A 324 12.36 -12.66 -26.51
N ALA A 325 12.93 -13.82 -26.78
CA ALA A 325 14.01 -14.37 -25.98
C ALA A 325 15.06 -15.06 -26.86
N ASP A 326 16.29 -15.14 -26.36
CA ASP A 326 17.37 -15.90 -27.00
C ASP A 326 17.23 -17.42 -26.77
N GLY A 327 18.13 -18.21 -27.36
CA GLY A 327 18.15 -19.67 -27.19
C GLY A 327 18.46 -20.17 -25.77
N GLN A 328 18.83 -19.26 -24.84
CA GLN A 328 19.08 -19.56 -23.41
C GLN A 328 17.91 -19.11 -22.50
N GLY A 329 16.81 -18.61 -23.09
CA GLY A 329 15.64 -18.11 -22.39
C GLY A 329 15.86 -16.76 -21.70
N ARG A 330 16.80 -15.94 -22.18
CA ARG A 330 16.99 -14.57 -21.72
C ARG A 330 16.16 -13.61 -22.54
N LEU A 331 15.52 -12.65 -21.89
CA LEU A 331 14.76 -11.61 -22.55
C LEU A 331 15.64 -10.81 -23.51
N THR A 332 15.19 -10.62 -24.75
CA THR A 332 15.82 -9.78 -25.77
C THR A 332 14.92 -8.65 -26.25
N GLY A 333 13.61 -8.74 -25.99
CA GLY A 333 12.68 -7.69 -26.36
C GLY A 333 11.23 -7.99 -25.95
N VAL A 334 10.41 -6.97 -26.11
CA VAL A 334 8.96 -7.02 -25.87
C VAL A 334 8.25 -6.65 -27.17
N LYS A 335 7.45 -7.57 -27.71
CA LYS A 335 6.58 -7.31 -28.86
C LYS A 335 5.36 -6.53 -28.42
N LEU A 336 5.12 -5.42 -29.08
CA LEU A 336 4.07 -4.46 -28.77
C LEU A 336 3.11 -4.34 -29.96
N VAL A 337 1.85 -4.00 -29.66
CA VAL A 337 0.86 -3.54 -30.63
C VAL A 337 0.37 -2.15 -30.22
N ARG A 338 0.11 -1.28 -31.19
CA ARG A 338 -0.45 0.04 -30.93
C ARG A 338 -1.95 -0.05 -30.68
N ASN A 339 -2.45 0.78 -29.76
CA ASN A 339 -3.86 0.87 -29.44
C ASN A 339 -4.45 2.23 -29.86
N ARG A 340 -5.76 2.24 -30.04
CA ARG A 340 -6.60 3.43 -29.97
C ARG A 340 -7.58 3.29 -28.80
N LEU A 341 -8.10 4.40 -28.29
CA LEU A 341 -9.10 4.38 -27.21
C LEU A 341 -10.52 4.23 -27.79
N GLY A 342 -11.23 3.21 -27.33
CA GLY A 342 -12.65 2.96 -27.59
C GLY A 342 -13.56 3.59 -26.55
N GLU A 343 -14.77 3.05 -26.42
CA GLU A 343 -15.74 3.42 -25.38
C GLU A 343 -15.25 2.99 -23.98
N PRO A 344 -15.79 3.56 -22.90
CA PRO A 344 -15.49 3.15 -21.55
C PRO A 344 -15.80 1.66 -21.30
N ASP A 345 -14.90 0.96 -20.61
CA ASP A 345 -15.11 -0.40 -20.15
C ASP A 345 -15.80 -0.44 -18.76
N ALA A 346 -15.96 -1.62 -18.19
CA ALA A 346 -16.59 -1.82 -16.87
C ALA A 346 -15.88 -1.06 -15.73
N SER A 347 -14.62 -0.62 -15.91
CA SER A 347 -13.90 0.23 -14.96
C SER A 347 -14.15 1.73 -15.15
N GLY A 348 -14.98 2.12 -16.10
CA GLY A 348 -15.25 3.52 -16.49
C GLY A 348 -14.12 4.17 -17.29
N ARG A 349 -13.03 3.44 -17.62
CA ARG A 349 -11.92 3.94 -18.42
C ARG A 349 -12.06 3.52 -19.87
N ARG A 350 -11.68 4.39 -20.80
CA ARG A 350 -11.74 4.08 -22.23
C ARG A 350 -10.94 2.81 -22.55
N ALA A 351 -11.61 1.85 -23.23
CA ALA A 351 -11.04 0.55 -23.57
C ALA A 351 -9.87 0.69 -24.57
N PRO A 352 -8.76 -0.04 -24.40
CA PRO A 352 -7.71 -0.11 -25.41
C PRO A 352 -8.17 -1.04 -26.53
N LEU A 353 -8.19 -0.54 -27.77
CA LEU A 353 -8.51 -1.30 -28.97
C LEU A 353 -7.27 -1.41 -29.85
N GLU A 354 -6.86 -2.63 -30.14
CA GLU A 354 -5.65 -2.91 -30.94
C GLU A 354 -5.80 -2.41 -32.38
N ILE A 355 -4.74 -1.83 -32.92
CA ILE A 355 -4.60 -1.44 -34.32
C ILE A 355 -3.88 -2.57 -35.03
N LYS A 356 -4.59 -3.34 -35.85
CA LYS A 356 -4.04 -4.48 -36.61
C LYS A 356 -2.90 -4.02 -37.53
N GLY A 357 -1.83 -4.82 -37.58
CA GLY A 357 -0.67 -4.53 -38.44
C GLY A 357 0.25 -3.44 -37.88
N SER A 358 0.09 -3.06 -36.62
CA SER A 358 0.93 -2.05 -35.94
C SER A 358 1.98 -2.67 -34.99
N GLU A 359 2.21 -3.97 -35.13
CA GLU A 359 3.15 -4.71 -34.28
C GLU A 359 4.57 -4.24 -34.52
N TRP A 360 5.32 -4.10 -33.44
CA TRP A 360 6.74 -3.77 -33.45
C TRP A 360 7.42 -4.34 -32.19
N THR A 361 8.72 -4.36 -32.15
CA THR A 361 9.46 -4.90 -31.00
C THR A 361 10.31 -3.81 -30.37
N LEU A 362 10.14 -3.62 -29.07
CA LEU A 362 11.05 -2.84 -28.23
C LEU A 362 12.16 -3.78 -27.77
N GLU A 363 13.41 -3.51 -28.14
CA GLU A 363 14.56 -4.21 -27.59
C GLU A 363 14.68 -3.89 -26.10
N ALA A 364 14.70 -4.92 -25.26
CA ALA A 364 14.84 -4.79 -23.81
C ALA A 364 15.46 -6.06 -23.23
N GLN A 365 16.35 -5.90 -22.28
CA GLN A 365 17.06 -6.99 -21.63
C GLN A 365 16.47 -7.33 -20.26
N ALA A 366 15.63 -6.43 -19.71
CA ALA A 366 14.85 -6.71 -18.50
C ALA A 366 13.41 -6.18 -18.64
N ALA A 367 12.47 -6.85 -17.98
CA ALA A 367 11.09 -6.41 -17.91
C ALA A 367 10.52 -6.61 -16.50
N VAL A 368 9.65 -5.68 -16.07
CA VAL A 368 8.92 -5.77 -14.80
C VAL A 368 7.43 -5.68 -15.09
N GLU A 369 6.69 -6.71 -14.71
CA GLU A 369 5.23 -6.79 -14.90
C GLU A 369 4.50 -6.22 -13.69
N ALA A 370 3.91 -5.02 -13.86
CA ALA A 370 3.10 -4.32 -12.86
C ALA A 370 1.64 -4.17 -13.34
N ILE A 371 1.05 -5.27 -13.80
CA ILE A 371 -0.27 -5.32 -14.46
C ILE A 371 -1.40 -5.75 -13.54
N GLY A 372 -1.12 -5.95 -12.28
CA GLY A 372 -2.10 -6.26 -11.23
C GLY A 372 -1.60 -7.33 -10.26
N ASN A 373 -2.19 -7.30 -9.08
CA ASN A 373 -1.97 -8.29 -8.03
C ASN A 373 -3.21 -9.18 -7.88
N ARG A 374 -3.00 -10.41 -7.43
CA ARG A 374 -4.03 -11.40 -7.17
C ARG A 374 -3.75 -12.12 -5.84
N PRO A 375 -4.72 -12.85 -5.29
CA PRO A 375 -4.45 -13.73 -4.16
C PRO A 375 -3.29 -14.68 -4.45
N ASP A 376 -2.52 -14.99 -3.42
CA ASP A 376 -1.50 -16.03 -3.46
C ASP A 376 -2.14 -17.43 -3.58
N THR A 377 -1.31 -18.46 -3.57
CA THR A 377 -1.72 -19.87 -3.68
C THR A 377 -2.50 -20.40 -2.46
N VAL A 378 -2.69 -19.58 -1.42
CA VAL A 378 -3.41 -19.97 -0.21
C VAL A 378 -4.92 -20.05 -0.48
N ASP A 379 -5.47 -21.25 -0.33
CA ASP A 379 -6.90 -21.48 -0.51
C ASP A 379 -7.69 -21.28 0.79
N TRP A 380 -8.57 -20.29 0.78
CA TRP A 380 -9.49 -19.96 1.89
C TRP A 380 -10.88 -20.55 1.71
N SER A 381 -11.19 -21.17 0.54
CA SER A 381 -12.54 -21.58 0.16
C SER A 381 -13.17 -22.63 1.11
N GLY A 382 -12.35 -23.41 1.81
CA GLY A 382 -12.81 -24.37 2.81
C GLY A 382 -13.28 -23.75 4.13
N ALA A 383 -12.90 -22.50 4.43
CA ALA A 383 -13.32 -21.79 5.66
C ALA A 383 -14.34 -20.70 5.40
N VAL A 384 -14.23 -19.98 4.27
CA VAL A 384 -15.08 -18.84 3.90
C VAL A 384 -15.41 -18.87 2.41
N LYS A 385 -16.47 -18.17 2.00
CA LYS A 385 -16.77 -18.00 0.58
C LYS A 385 -15.69 -17.14 -0.08
N VAL A 386 -15.25 -17.56 -1.27
CA VAL A 386 -14.38 -16.79 -2.16
C VAL A 386 -15.10 -16.55 -3.49
N ASP A 387 -14.75 -15.45 -4.16
CA ASP A 387 -15.26 -15.14 -5.48
C ASP A 387 -14.47 -15.86 -6.60
N ARG A 388 -14.86 -15.60 -7.85
CA ARG A 388 -14.18 -16.18 -9.04
C ARG A 388 -12.73 -15.71 -9.22
N HIS A 389 -12.31 -14.65 -8.53
CA HIS A 389 -10.95 -14.11 -8.55
C HIS A 389 -10.12 -14.60 -7.34
N GLY A 390 -10.70 -15.42 -6.46
CA GLY A 390 -10.08 -15.93 -5.24
C GLY A 390 -10.10 -14.93 -4.08
N LEU A 391 -10.84 -13.80 -4.21
CA LEU A 391 -11.03 -12.84 -3.12
C LEU A 391 -12.03 -13.38 -2.10
N ILE A 392 -11.79 -13.12 -0.82
CA ILE A 392 -12.71 -13.50 0.26
C ILE A 392 -13.96 -12.61 0.20
N VAL A 393 -15.13 -13.24 0.11
CA VAL A 393 -16.41 -12.53 0.16
C VAL A 393 -16.69 -12.11 1.59
N ALA A 394 -16.57 -10.80 1.86
CA ALA A 394 -16.84 -10.21 3.16
C ALA A 394 -17.77 -8.99 3.02
N ASP A 395 -18.54 -8.72 4.05
CA ASP A 395 -19.36 -7.50 4.13
C ASP A 395 -18.43 -6.27 4.22
N PRO A 396 -18.55 -5.27 3.34
CA PRO A 396 -17.61 -4.17 3.24
C PRO A 396 -17.67 -3.19 4.44
N MET A 397 -18.73 -3.26 5.27
CA MET A 397 -18.92 -2.40 6.43
C MET A 397 -18.55 -3.06 7.76
N THR A 398 -18.43 -4.37 7.79
CA THR A 398 -18.18 -5.13 9.02
C THR A 398 -17.06 -6.16 8.91
N GLY A 399 -16.59 -6.44 7.70
CA GLY A 399 -15.63 -7.51 7.45
C GLY A 399 -16.17 -8.92 7.71
N LYS A 400 -17.47 -9.08 8.02
CA LYS A 400 -18.07 -10.40 8.29
C LYS A 400 -18.02 -11.28 7.04
N THR A 401 -17.58 -12.52 7.20
CA THR A 401 -17.57 -13.53 6.15
C THR A 401 -18.73 -14.51 6.27
N SER A 402 -18.74 -15.55 5.45
CA SER A 402 -19.72 -16.65 5.57
C SER A 402 -19.56 -17.48 6.85
N ALA A 403 -18.44 -17.34 7.57
CA ALA A 403 -18.17 -18.05 8.85
C ALA A 403 -18.29 -17.09 10.04
N LYS A 404 -19.03 -17.50 11.07
CA LYS A 404 -19.42 -16.64 12.21
C LYS A 404 -18.24 -16.00 12.97
N ALA A 405 -17.12 -16.70 13.12
CA ALA A 405 -15.97 -16.25 13.88
C ALA A 405 -14.78 -15.80 13.02
N ILE A 406 -14.96 -15.75 11.69
CA ILE A 406 -13.92 -15.35 10.74
C ILE A 406 -14.36 -14.10 10.01
N PHE A 407 -13.49 -13.10 10.06
CA PHE A 407 -13.65 -11.80 9.42
C PHE A 407 -12.56 -11.63 8.38
N ALA A 408 -12.74 -10.75 7.40
CA ALA A 408 -11.72 -10.44 6.41
C ALA A 408 -11.77 -8.96 6.00
N GLY A 409 -10.62 -8.44 5.54
CA GLY A 409 -10.52 -7.07 5.06
C GLY A 409 -9.17 -6.77 4.41
N GLY A 410 -9.02 -5.57 3.87
CA GLY A 410 -7.90 -5.20 3.03
C GLY A 410 -7.99 -5.86 1.65
N ASP A 411 -6.87 -5.89 0.94
CA ASP A 411 -6.84 -6.28 -0.47
C ASP A 411 -7.40 -7.69 -0.75
N ILE A 412 -7.28 -8.63 0.21
CA ILE A 412 -7.83 -10.00 0.03
C ILE A 412 -9.36 -10.03 -0.08
N ALA A 413 -10.04 -9.00 0.41
CA ALA A 413 -11.50 -8.92 0.36
C ALA A 413 -12.01 -7.93 -0.69
N ARG A 414 -11.28 -6.83 -0.93
CA ARG A 414 -11.73 -5.75 -1.84
C ARG A 414 -10.99 -5.68 -3.17
N GLY A 415 -9.88 -6.39 -3.33
CA GLY A 415 -8.91 -6.17 -4.39
C GLY A 415 -7.88 -5.08 -4.03
N PRO A 416 -6.90 -4.80 -4.91
CA PRO A 416 -5.84 -3.83 -4.67
C PRO A 416 -6.38 -2.44 -4.37
N ALA A 417 -5.93 -1.82 -3.26
CA ALA A 417 -6.44 -0.56 -2.76
C ALA A 417 -5.36 0.29 -2.07
N LEU A 418 -5.76 1.46 -1.56
CA LEU A 418 -4.87 2.35 -0.83
C LEU A 418 -4.61 1.85 0.60
N VAL A 419 -3.45 2.23 1.16
CA VAL A 419 -3.12 1.94 2.58
C VAL A 419 -4.25 2.41 3.50
N VAL A 420 -4.77 3.61 3.31
CA VAL A 420 -5.84 4.19 4.14
C VAL A 420 -7.16 3.44 4.05
N GLU A 421 -7.45 2.82 2.91
CA GLU A 421 -8.65 1.99 2.73
C GLU A 421 -8.51 0.65 3.45
N ALA A 422 -7.31 0.06 3.40
CA ALA A 422 -7.00 -1.14 4.17
C ALA A 422 -7.05 -0.85 5.68
N VAL A 423 -6.57 0.31 6.14
CA VAL A 423 -6.73 0.78 7.54
C VAL A 423 -8.20 0.85 7.92
N ARG A 424 -9.05 1.44 7.07
CA ARG A 424 -10.50 1.49 7.29
C ARG A 424 -11.09 0.10 7.47
N ASP A 425 -10.76 -0.85 6.61
CA ASP A 425 -11.30 -2.21 6.69
C ASP A 425 -10.91 -2.89 8.02
N GLY A 426 -9.66 -2.70 8.46
CA GLY A 426 -9.21 -3.19 9.76
C GLY A 426 -10.01 -2.59 10.92
N LYS A 427 -10.28 -1.28 10.90
CA LYS A 427 -11.10 -0.60 11.92
C LYS A 427 -12.55 -1.13 11.93
N LEU A 428 -13.16 -1.28 10.77
CA LEU A 428 -14.54 -1.77 10.64
C LEU A 428 -14.64 -3.21 11.14
N ALA A 429 -13.71 -4.07 10.76
CA ALA A 429 -13.65 -5.45 11.25
C ALA A 429 -13.44 -5.51 12.77
N ALA A 430 -12.56 -4.68 13.33
CA ALA A 430 -12.34 -4.61 14.77
C ALA A 430 -13.60 -4.22 15.55
N ARG A 431 -14.36 -3.23 15.04
CA ARG A 431 -15.67 -2.86 15.62
C ARG A 431 -16.65 -4.03 15.62
N ALA A 432 -16.75 -4.75 14.49
CA ALA A 432 -17.65 -5.91 14.36
C ALA A 432 -17.20 -7.11 15.23
N ILE A 433 -15.89 -7.35 15.36
CA ILE A 433 -15.34 -8.38 16.26
C ILE A 433 -15.65 -8.03 17.72
N ARG A 434 -15.44 -6.77 18.14
CA ARG A 434 -15.77 -6.29 19.47
C ARG A 434 -17.26 -6.52 19.79
N GLU A 435 -18.15 -6.14 18.88
CA GLU A 435 -19.60 -6.35 19.06
C GLU A 435 -19.97 -7.85 19.15
N ALA A 436 -19.29 -8.70 18.40
CA ALA A 436 -19.54 -10.14 18.40
C ALA A 436 -19.02 -10.86 19.65
N LEU A 437 -18.00 -10.30 20.29
CA LEU A 437 -17.35 -10.92 21.47
C LEU A 437 -17.76 -10.29 22.83
N GLY A 438 -18.36 -9.12 22.81
CA GLY A 438 -18.82 -8.39 24.00
C GLY A 438 -17.73 -7.54 24.61
#